data_e8cfd16a77fa98919b006c84277fa444
#
_entry.id   e8cfd16a77fa98919b006c84277fa444
#
_cell.length_a   1.000
_cell.length_b   1.000
_cell.length_c   1.000
_cell.angle_alpha   90.00
_cell.angle_beta   90.00
_cell.angle_gamma   90.00
#
_symmetry.space_group_name_H-M   'P 1'
#
loop_
_entity.id
_entity.type
_entity.pdbx_description
1 polymer ?
#
loop_
_entity_poly.entity_id
_entity_poly.type
_entity_poly.pdbx_seq_one_letter_code
_entity_poly.pdbx_strand_id
1 'polypeptide(L)'
;MMTSIDTRPSHTRAGLHMATRTRVLVSVNGDDRASFLQGLLCQDIAGQTPGTLRYGFFLSPKARILFDSWIGVLPDRILLSPSLFSKEEEEAFLAHLKKYLFFRTKATLASETGAFISASLVGPEALALATPLFDPEAEDEGVRRLSEGGFAFLRPGIGAFDTDAGGWIDLWLPAEGAGDRLKGLEDRVLSRGGQRLDDTGLEVYRVERGIPAVPSELNESHFPAEAGLDTLAVSYNKGCYVGQEPVTRLKFQGQLSRKLVGIRLDGPFVSEVTLPRHLLASNDNTEAGTLTSLVSSVVCGGPVGLAYVKRGHWDSGEPLIDGEGNRFEVSELPLLPRE
;
A
#
# COMPACT_ATOMS: atom_id res chain seq x y z
N MET A 1 -5.12 5.60 -18.10
CA MET A 1 -5.75 4.27 -18.08
C MET A 1 -7.24 4.51 -17.92
N MET A 2 -8.08 4.11 -18.89
CA MET A 2 -9.53 4.27 -18.77
C MET A 2 -10.03 3.22 -17.78
N THR A 3 -10.48 3.64 -16.62
CA THR A 3 -11.09 2.75 -15.63
C THR A 3 -12.60 2.77 -15.86
N SER A 4 -13.13 1.73 -16.49
CA SER A 4 -14.58 1.50 -16.48
C SER A 4 -14.97 1.14 -15.05
N ILE A 5 -15.99 1.83 -14.52
CA ILE A 5 -16.50 1.56 -13.19
C ILE A 5 -17.29 0.28 -13.23
N ASP A 6 -16.79 -0.75 -12.58
CA ASP A 6 -17.49 -2.01 -12.42
C ASP A 6 -18.59 -1.86 -11.35
N THR A 7 -19.83 -2.11 -11.74
CA THR A 7 -21.01 -2.04 -10.86
C THR A 7 -21.30 -3.36 -10.15
N ARG A 8 -20.37 -4.33 -10.18
CA ARG A 8 -20.55 -5.59 -9.43
C ARG A 8 -20.69 -5.34 -7.94
N PRO A 9 -21.51 -6.13 -7.21
CA PRO A 9 -21.71 -5.91 -5.78
C PRO A 9 -20.37 -5.96 -5.05
N SER A 10 -20.03 -4.88 -4.40
CA SER A 10 -18.83 -4.78 -3.58
C SER A 10 -19.02 -5.56 -2.29
N HIS A 11 -17.91 -5.90 -1.73
CA HIS A 11 -17.67 -6.83 -0.65
C HIS A 11 -18.36 -6.40 0.65
N THR A 12 -18.81 -7.36 1.43
CA THR A 12 -19.37 -7.08 2.75
C THR A 12 -18.28 -6.55 3.69
N ARG A 13 -18.62 -5.59 4.55
CA ARG A 13 -17.72 -4.96 5.54
C ARG A 13 -16.97 -5.98 6.40
N ALA A 14 -17.59 -7.09 6.74
CA ALA A 14 -17.07 -8.17 7.58
C ALA A 14 -16.49 -9.36 6.80
N GLY A 15 -16.29 -9.22 5.48
CA GLY A 15 -15.90 -10.34 4.63
C GLY A 15 -14.42 -10.69 4.71
N LEU A 16 -14.15 -11.99 4.73
CA LEU A 16 -12.84 -12.55 4.40
C LEU A 16 -12.69 -12.59 2.88
N HIS A 17 -11.58 -12.08 2.36
CA HIS A 17 -11.34 -12.09 0.92
C HIS A 17 -9.94 -12.58 0.59
N MET A 18 -9.77 -13.13 -0.61
CA MET A 18 -8.49 -13.54 -1.17
C MET A 18 -8.28 -12.89 -2.53
N ALA A 19 -7.09 -12.36 -2.74
CA ALA A 19 -6.63 -11.89 -4.05
C ALA A 19 -5.30 -12.57 -4.41
N THR A 20 -5.11 -12.88 -5.70
CA THR A 20 -3.83 -13.39 -6.22
C THR A 20 -3.29 -12.41 -7.24
N ARG A 21 -2.03 -12.00 -7.07
CA ARG A 21 -1.32 -11.11 -8.00
C ARG A 21 0.12 -11.57 -8.14
N THR A 22 0.67 -11.42 -9.34
CA THR A 22 2.13 -11.47 -9.48
C THR A 22 2.69 -10.19 -8.87
N ARG A 23 3.53 -10.33 -7.85
CA ARG A 23 4.16 -9.19 -7.15
C ARG A 23 5.66 -9.32 -7.23
N VAL A 24 6.32 -8.18 -7.34
CA VAL A 24 7.78 -8.10 -7.27
C VAL A 24 8.25 -8.45 -5.87
N LEU A 25 9.26 -9.31 -5.81
CA LEU A 25 9.97 -9.69 -4.60
C LEU A 25 11.47 -9.69 -4.87
N VAL A 26 12.21 -8.91 -4.08
CA VAL A 26 13.66 -8.78 -4.20
C VAL A 26 14.29 -9.13 -2.86
N SER A 27 15.35 -9.95 -2.88
CA SER A 27 16.18 -10.19 -1.71
C SER A 27 17.45 -9.35 -1.74
N VAL A 28 17.83 -8.86 -0.56
CA VAL A 28 19.11 -8.20 -0.28
C VAL A 28 19.89 -9.10 0.67
N ASN A 29 21.02 -9.63 0.19
CA ASN A 29 21.83 -10.62 0.89
C ASN A 29 23.20 -10.03 1.26
N GLY A 30 23.94 -10.70 2.15
CA GLY A 30 25.29 -10.33 2.54
C GLY A 30 25.38 -9.58 3.86
N ASP A 31 26.60 -9.39 4.36
CA ASP A 31 26.87 -8.82 5.70
C ASP A 31 26.40 -7.37 5.81
N ASP A 32 26.51 -6.61 4.72
CA ASP A 32 26.15 -5.19 4.69
C ASP A 32 24.68 -4.92 4.28
N ARG A 33 23.83 -5.95 4.14
CA ARG A 33 22.45 -5.80 3.66
C ARG A 33 21.62 -4.75 4.42
N ALA A 34 21.73 -4.75 5.75
CA ALA A 34 20.99 -3.82 6.58
C ALA A 34 21.56 -2.39 6.50
N SER A 35 22.88 -2.23 6.56
CA SER A 35 23.53 -0.91 6.45
C SER A 35 23.35 -0.30 5.05
N PHE A 36 23.36 -1.11 4.00
CA PHE A 36 23.06 -0.68 2.64
C PHE A 36 21.65 -0.09 2.53
N LEU A 37 20.65 -0.82 3.00
CA LEU A 37 19.27 -0.35 2.97
C LEU A 37 19.02 0.82 3.91
N GLN A 38 19.75 0.90 5.04
CA GLN A 38 19.63 1.97 6.02
C GLN A 38 19.87 3.36 5.41
N GLY A 39 20.77 3.47 4.45
CA GLY A 39 21.04 4.73 3.75
C GLY A 39 20.03 5.11 2.67
N LEU A 40 19.19 4.17 2.22
CA LEU A 40 18.28 4.36 1.11
C LEU A 40 16.81 4.51 1.54
N LEU A 41 16.40 3.74 2.55
CA LEU A 41 15.03 3.74 3.06
C LEU A 41 14.83 4.87 4.08
N CYS A 42 13.66 5.48 4.06
CA CYS A 42 13.27 6.42 5.12
C CYS A 42 12.86 5.72 6.43
N GLN A 43 12.71 4.38 6.43
CA GLN A 43 12.42 3.54 7.61
C GLN A 43 13.70 2.97 8.22
N ASP A 44 13.70 2.76 9.55
CA ASP A 44 14.82 2.15 10.26
C ASP A 44 14.85 0.63 10.07
N ILE A 45 15.98 0.13 9.56
CA ILE A 45 16.20 -1.28 9.25
C ILE A 45 17.41 -1.86 10.00
N ALA A 46 18.40 -1.04 10.30
CA ALA A 46 19.66 -1.52 10.90
C ALA A 46 19.46 -2.09 12.32
N GLY A 47 18.48 -1.57 13.07
CA GLY A 47 18.18 -2.04 14.43
C GLY A 47 17.10 -3.14 14.50
N GLN A 48 16.67 -3.70 13.37
CA GLN A 48 15.58 -4.66 13.36
C GLN A 48 16.07 -6.10 13.51
N THR A 49 15.34 -6.88 14.30
CA THR A 49 15.58 -8.32 14.48
C THR A 49 14.91 -9.15 13.38
N PRO A 50 15.41 -10.37 13.11
CA PRO A 50 14.67 -11.32 12.24
C PRO A 50 13.22 -11.50 12.71
N GLY A 51 12.31 -11.67 11.75
CA GLY A 51 10.86 -11.72 11.97
C GLY A 51 10.16 -10.35 11.90
N THR A 52 10.93 -9.26 11.90
CA THR A 52 10.34 -7.91 11.79
C THR A 52 9.83 -7.63 10.38
N LEU A 53 8.63 -7.04 10.29
CA LEU A 53 8.09 -6.45 9.07
C LEU A 53 7.98 -4.92 9.24
N ARG A 54 8.45 -4.16 8.27
CA ARG A 54 8.34 -2.69 8.20
C ARG A 54 7.79 -2.26 6.87
N TYR A 55 7.20 -1.07 6.84
CA TYR A 55 6.83 -0.38 5.61
C TYR A 55 7.66 0.89 5.47
N GLY A 56 8.13 1.21 4.27
CA GLY A 56 8.96 2.38 4.05
C GLY A 56 9.04 2.78 2.59
N PHE A 57 9.63 3.96 2.35
CA PHE A 57 9.80 4.53 1.03
C PHE A 57 11.27 4.65 0.66
N PHE A 58 11.54 4.47 -0.62
CA PHE A 58 12.72 4.98 -1.32
C PHE A 58 12.37 6.36 -1.85
N LEU A 59 13.10 7.37 -1.43
CA LEU A 59 12.81 8.76 -1.74
C LEU A 59 13.84 9.36 -2.72
N SER A 60 13.41 10.35 -3.49
CA SER A 60 14.33 11.23 -4.19
C SER A 60 15.06 12.17 -3.20
N PRO A 61 16.17 12.83 -3.59
CA PRO A 61 16.81 13.86 -2.76
C PRO A 61 15.86 15.02 -2.38
N LYS A 62 14.77 15.20 -3.11
CA LYS A 62 13.70 16.17 -2.81
C LYS A 62 12.58 15.57 -1.95
N ALA A 63 12.80 14.40 -1.32
CA ALA A 63 11.85 13.67 -0.50
C ALA A 63 10.55 13.24 -1.20
N ARG A 64 10.57 13.11 -2.51
CA ARG A 64 9.43 12.59 -3.27
C ARG A 64 9.47 11.08 -3.31
N ILE A 65 8.29 10.43 -3.27
CA ILE A 65 8.16 8.98 -3.26
C ILE A 65 8.55 8.43 -4.64
N LEU A 66 9.61 7.62 -4.69
CA LEU A 66 10.03 6.89 -5.89
C LEU A 66 9.44 5.48 -5.90
N PHE A 67 9.58 4.78 -4.77
CA PHE A 67 9.04 3.44 -4.55
C PHE A 67 8.62 3.30 -3.10
N ASP A 68 7.59 2.51 -2.86
CA ASP A 68 7.27 1.97 -1.55
C ASP A 68 7.83 0.55 -1.41
N SER A 69 7.87 0.02 -0.21
CA SER A 69 8.12 -1.40 0.00
C SER A 69 7.67 -1.86 1.38
N TRP A 70 7.14 -3.06 1.45
CA TRP A 70 7.18 -3.87 2.65
C TRP A 70 8.57 -4.50 2.76
N ILE A 71 9.14 -4.48 3.96
CA ILE A 71 10.51 -4.89 4.24
C ILE A 71 10.48 -5.98 5.31
N GLY A 72 10.70 -7.22 4.90
CA GLY A 72 10.76 -8.38 5.78
C GLY A 72 12.21 -8.71 6.16
N VAL A 73 12.53 -8.67 7.45
CA VAL A 73 13.86 -9.01 7.95
C VAL A 73 13.91 -10.49 8.28
N LEU A 74 14.78 -11.23 7.58
CA LEU A 74 15.06 -12.64 7.82
C LEU A 74 16.49 -12.82 8.39
N PRO A 75 16.82 -13.97 9.01
CA PRO A 75 18.16 -14.20 9.57
C PRO A 75 19.28 -14.05 8.54
N ASP A 76 19.06 -14.50 7.31
CA ASP A 76 20.03 -14.59 6.23
C ASP A 76 19.93 -13.46 5.19
N ARG A 77 18.77 -12.83 5.05
CA ARG A 77 18.47 -11.82 4.03
C ARG A 77 17.41 -10.83 4.46
N ILE A 78 17.26 -9.75 3.70
CA ILE A 78 16.13 -8.82 3.81
C ILE A 78 15.31 -8.92 2.52
N LEU A 79 14.01 -9.09 2.66
CA LEU A 79 13.08 -9.16 1.54
C LEU A 79 12.42 -7.78 1.34
N LEU A 80 12.38 -7.35 0.09
CA LEU A 80 11.68 -6.13 -0.33
C LEU A 80 10.51 -6.54 -1.23
N SER A 81 9.30 -6.15 -0.83
CA SER A 81 8.08 -6.32 -1.64
C SER A 81 7.48 -4.95 -1.94
N PRO A 82 7.95 -4.28 -3.00
CA PRO A 82 7.37 -3.04 -3.47
C PRO A 82 5.98 -3.26 -4.08
N SER A 83 5.18 -2.21 -4.20
CA SER A 83 3.89 -2.24 -4.88
C SER A 83 4.07 -2.20 -6.41
N LEU A 84 4.81 -3.18 -6.95
CA LEU A 84 5.14 -3.35 -8.35
C LEU A 84 4.69 -4.73 -8.83
N PHE A 85 4.25 -4.84 -10.09
CA PHE A 85 3.53 -5.99 -10.60
C PHE A 85 4.01 -6.47 -11.98
N SER A 86 5.00 -5.77 -12.57
CA SER A 86 5.56 -6.14 -13.87
C SER A 86 7.08 -6.32 -13.81
N LYS A 87 7.61 -6.98 -14.83
CA LYS A 87 9.05 -7.20 -14.96
C LYS A 87 9.80 -5.89 -15.22
N GLU A 88 9.22 -5.00 -15.99
CA GLU A 88 9.80 -3.69 -16.32
C GLU A 88 9.92 -2.83 -15.05
N GLU A 89 8.92 -2.87 -14.19
CA GLU A 89 8.94 -2.17 -12.90
C GLU A 89 9.99 -2.78 -11.95
N GLU A 90 10.11 -4.11 -11.92
CA GLU A 90 11.18 -4.80 -11.17
C GLU A 90 12.57 -4.39 -11.64
N GLU A 91 12.79 -4.37 -12.95
CA GLU A 91 14.07 -3.94 -13.54
C GLU A 91 14.41 -2.49 -13.18
N ALA A 92 13.41 -1.60 -13.20
CA ALA A 92 13.58 -0.20 -12.78
C ALA A 92 13.91 -0.09 -11.28
N PHE A 93 13.25 -0.85 -10.42
CA PHE A 93 13.53 -0.90 -9.00
C PHE A 93 14.93 -1.43 -8.70
N LEU A 94 15.31 -2.55 -9.31
CA LEU A 94 16.67 -3.11 -9.19
C LEU A 94 17.74 -2.14 -9.70
N ALA A 95 17.49 -1.46 -10.82
CA ALA A 95 18.38 -0.44 -11.35
C ALA A 95 18.55 0.75 -10.39
N HIS A 96 17.45 1.15 -9.72
CA HIS A 96 17.51 2.17 -8.67
C HIS A 96 18.41 1.76 -7.50
N LEU A 97 18.23 0.55 -6.96
CA LEU A 97 19.05 0.04 -5.87
C LEU A 97 20.53 -0.10 -6.25
N LYS A 98 20.81 -0.59 -7.46
CA LYS A 98 22.17 -0.79 -7.98
C LYS A 98 22.97 0.50 -8.09
N LYS A 99 22.36 1.67 -8.26
CA LYS A 99 23.05 2.98 -8.28
C LYS A 99 23.83 3.27 -6.98
N TYR A 100 23.41 2.67 -5.87
CA TYR A 100 23.99 2.89 -4.54
C TYR A 100 24.79 1.70 -4.05
N LEU A 101 24.91 0.64 -4.86
CA LEU A 101 25.69 -0.55 -4.52
C LEU A 101 27.15 -0.34 -4.96
N PHE A 102 27.99 0.17 -4.06
CA PHE A 102 29.39 0.39 -4.36
C PHE A 102 30.21 -0.91 -4.28
N PHE A 103 31.36 -0.96 -4.95
CA PHE A 103 32.19 -2.15 -5.07
C PHE A 103 32.69 -2.74 -3.74
N ARG A 104 32.74 -1.93 -2.67
CA ARG A 104 33.14 -2.38 -1.33
C ARG A 104 31.97 -2.88 -0.47
N THR A 105 30.73 -2.65 -0.90
CA THR A 105 29.54 -3.07 -0.16
C THR A 105 29.35 -4.58 -0.29
N LYS A 106 29.38 -5.29 0.83
CA LYS A 106 29.15 -6.73 0.89
C LYS A 106 27.63 -7.03 0.90
N ALA A 107 26.95 -6.53 -0.09
CA ALA A 107 25.53 -6.82 -0.33
C ALA A 107 25.30 -7.21 -1.78
N THR A 108 24.32 -8.07 -2.02
CA THR A 108 23.89 -8.50 -3.35
C THR A 108 22.38 -8.44 -3.45
N LEU A 109 21.89 -8.15 -4.66
CA LEU A 109 20.47 -8.06 -4.97
C LEU A 109 20.09 -9.24 -5.84
N ALA A 110 19.01 -9.93 -5.50
CA ALA A 110 18.46 -11.01 -6.32
C ALA A 110 16.94 -10.86 -6.48
N SER A 111 16.43 -11.16 -7.68
CA SER A 111 15.00 -11.31 -7.89
C SER A 111 14.54 -12.64 -7.30
N GLU A 112 13.47 -12.59 -6.54
CA GLU A 112 12.77 -13.77 -6.00
C GLU A 112 11.38 -13.90 -6.66
N THR A 113 11.02 -13.02 -7.58
CA THR A 113 9.67 -12.90 -8.16
C THR A 113 9.18 -14.20 -8.80
N GLY A 114 10.06 -14.95 -9.46
CA GLY A 114 9.71 -16.25 -10.07
C GLY A 114 9.75 -17.44 -9.10
N ALA A 115 10.36 -17.29 -7.92
CA ALA A 115 10.48 -18.36 -6.94
C ALA A 115 9.21 -18.53 -6.07
N PHE A 116 8.38 -17.49 -6.01
CA PHE A 116 7.17 -17.46 -5.20
C PHE A 116 5.95 -16.99 -6.00
N ILE A 117 4.78 -17.49 -5.61
CA ILE A 117 3.49 -16.94 -6.01
C ILE A 117 2.88 -16.25 -4.79
N SER A 118 2.33 -15.05 -4.97
CA SER A 118 1.73 -14.30 -3.88
C SER A 118 0.21 -14.39 -3.87
N ALA A 119 -0.35 -14.52 -2.66
CA ALA A 119 -1.76 -14.38 -2.40
C ALA A 119 -1.96 -13.42 -1.20
N SER A 120 -2.91 -12.52 -1.30
CA SER A 120 -3.31 -11.65 -0.19
C SER A 120 -4.61 -12.16 0.42
N LEU A 121 -4.62 -12.32 1.75
CA LEU A 121 -5.82 -12.50 2.55
C LEU A 121 -6.15 -11.16 3.17
N VAL A 122 -7.38 -10.69 3.00
CA VAL A 122 -7.81 -9.39 3.52
C VAL A 122 -9.15 -9.51 4.25
N GLY A 123 -9.31 -8.73 5.31
CA GLY A 123 -10.48 -8.73 6.18
C GLY A 123 -10.22 -9.27 7.58
N PRO A 124 -11.19 -9.09 8.51
CA PRO A 124 -10.99 -9.37 9.94
C PRO A 124 -10.63 -10.83 10.26
N GLU A 125 -11.05 -11.79 9.43
CA GLU A 125 -10.75 -13.21 9.64
C GLU A 125 -9.44 -13.68 8.94
N ALA A 126 -8.71 -12.79 8.27
CA ALA A 126 -7.51 -13.16 7.51
C ALA A 126 -6.46 -13.87 8.38
N LEU A 127 -6.21 -13.36 9.59
CA LEU A 127 -5.25 -13.96 10.52
C LEU A 127 -5.70 -15.36 10.99
N ALA A 128 -6.96 -15.52 11.35
CA ALA A 128 -7.51 -16.80 11.78
C ALA A 128 -7.44 -17.87 10.67
N LEU A 129 -7.60 -17.46 9.41
CA LEU A 129 -7.44 -18.36 8.26
C LEU A 129 -5.97 -18.70 7.99
N ALA A 130 -5.05 -17.74 8.13
CA ALA A 130 -3.63 -17.93 7.85
C ALA A 130 -2.90 -18.71 8.96
N THR A 131 -3.31 -18.58 10.22
CA THR A 131 -2.64 -19.17 11.40
C THR A 131 -2.30 -20.67 11.24
N PRO A 132 -3.19 -21.54 10.73
CA PRO A 132 -2.87 -22.95 10.54
C PRO A 132 -1.79 -23.25 9.46
N LEU A 133 -1.40 -22.24 8.67
CA LEU A 133 -0.36 -22.37 7.68
C LEU A 133 1.02 -22.04 8.24
N PHE A 134 1.10 -21.37 9.39
CA PHE A 134 2.36 -20.94 9.98
C PHE A 134 3.11 -22.13 10.59
N ASP A 135 4.44 -22.06 10.51
CA ASP A 135 5.33 -22.93 11.22
C ASP A 135 5.16 -22.66 12.74
N PRO A 136 4.71 -23.68 13.52
CA PRO A 136 4.44 -23.49 14.95
C PRO A 136 5.70 -23.22 15.78
N GLU A 137 6.90 -23.52 15.26
CA GLU A 137 8.18 -23.27 15.93
C GLU A 137 8.74 -21.87 15.63
N ALA A 138 8.10 -21.09 14.72
CA ALA A 138 8.53 -19.74 14.38
C ALA A 138 7.85 -18.70 15.27
N GLU A 139 8.62 -18.04 16.13
CA GLU A 139 8.15 -16.95 17.03
C GLU A 139 8.16 -15.56 16.36
N ASP A 140 8.10 -15.49 15.05
CA ASP A 140 8.22 -14.25 14.29
C ASP A 140 6.95 -13.39 14.41
N GLU A 141 7.07 -12.08 14.56
CA GLU A 141 5.91 -11.19 14.76
C GLU A 141 5.28 -10.69 13.45
N GLY A 142 6.08 -10.16 12.53
CA GLY A 142 5.61 -9.53 11.30
C GLY A 142 5.83 -10.37 10.04
N VAL A 143 6.94 -11.12 9.99
CA VAL A 143 7.21 -12.12 8.96
C VAL A 143 7.08 -13.49 9.58
N ARG A 144 6.15 -14.32 9.08
CA ARG A 144 5.93 -15.69 9.55
C ARG A 144 6.41 -16.69 8.53
N ARG A 145 7.18 -17.70 8.94
CA ARG A 145 7.46 -18.86 8.09
C ARG A 145 6.22 -19.73 7.93
N LEU A 146 6.06 -20.34 6.77
CA LEU A 146 4.98 -21.29 6.50
C LEU A 146 5.51 -22.72 6.65
N SER A 147 4.68 -23.62 7.19
CA SER A 147 5.04 -25.05 7.45
C SER A 147 5.44 -25.79 6.16
N GLU A 148 4.84 -25.45 5.03
CA GLU A 148 5.12 -26.06 3.72
C GLU A 148 6.14 -25.26 2.89
N GLY A 149 6.90 -24.39 3.53
CA GLY A 149 7.85 -23.48 2.90
C GLY A 149 7.22 -22.15 2.45
N GLY A 150 8.09 -21.15 2.28
CA GLY A 150 7.66 -19.77 2.02
C GLY A 150 7.43 -18.99 3.30
N PHE A 151 6.71 -17.87 3.20
CA PHE A 151 6.50 -16.96 4.32
C PHE A 151 5.24 -16.10 4.14
N ALA A 152 4.81 -15.47 5.22
CA ALA A 152 3.73 -14.52 5.24
C ALA A 152 4.21 -13.16 5.76
N PHE A 153 3.73 -12.09 5.17
CA PHE A 153 3.85 -10.73 5.70
C PHE A 153 2.54 -10.36 6.38
N LEU A 154 2.57 -10.23 7.70
CA LEU A 154 1.44 -9.77 8.50
C LEU A 154 1.49 -8.25 8.55
N ARG A 155 0.82 -7.60 7.61
CA ARG A 155 0.87 -6.15 7.51
C ARG A 155 0.17 -5.52 8.71
N PRO A 156 0.84 -4.67 9.50
CA PRO A 156 0.15 -3.79 10.41
C PRO A 156 -0.74 -2.84 9.63
N GLY A 157 -1.83 -2.41 10.22
CA GLY A 157 -2.72 -1.45 9.61
C GLY A 157 -1.97 -0.23 9.06
N ILE A 158 -2.36 0.26 7.87
CA ILE A 158 -1.72 1.42 7.25
C ILE A 158 -2.27 2.70 7.92
N GLY A 159 -1.70 3.06 9.06
CA GLY A 159 -2.02 4.29 9.80
C GLY A 159 -3.46 4.33 10.32
N ALA A 160 -4.10 5.50 10.25
CA ALA A 160 -5.50 5.68 10.62
C ALA A 160 -6.49 5.03 9.63
N PHE A 161 -5.99 4.44 8.56
CA PHE A 161 -6.78 3.95 7.42
C PHE A 161 -7.20 2.49 7.54
N ASP A 162 -6.56 1.72 8.42
CA ASP A 162 -6.93 0.32 8.65
C ASP A 162 -7.40 0.13 10.09
N THR A 163 -8.72 0.10 10.28
CA THR A 163 -9.36 -0.12 11.57
C THR A 163 -9.66 -1.59 11.84
N ASP A 164 -9.47 -2.47 10.83
CA ASP A 164 -9.74 -3.91 10.96
C ASP A 164 -8.48 -4.62 11.50
N ALA A 165 -8.42 -4.87 12.78
CA ALA A 165 -7.35 -5.63 13.41
C ALA A 165 -7.16 -6.99 12.69
N GLY A 166 -6.00 -7.20 12.08
CA GLY A 166 -5.65 -8.42 11.36
C GLY A 166 -5.94 -8.42 9.85
N GLY A 167 -6.26 -7.27 9.29
CA GLY A 167 -6.88 -7.08 8.01
C GLY A 167 -6.09 -7.43 6.75
N TRP A 168 -4.76 -7.53 6.71
CA TRP A 168 -4.02 -7.80 5.47
C TRP A 168 -2.80 -8.69 5.68
N ILE A 169 -2.82 -9.87 5.06
CA ILE A 169 -1.73 -10.84 5.10
C ILE A 169 -1.34 -11.20 3.67
N ASP A 170 -0.07 -10.98 3.31
CA ASP A 170 0.47 -11.48 2.07
C ASP A 170 1.17 -12.82 2.29
N LEU A 171 0.73 -13.83 1.60
CA LEU A 171 1.34 -15.16 1.57
C LEU A 171 2.26 -15.27 0.35
N TRP A 172 3.48 -15.75 0.57
CA TRP A 172 4.47 -16.05 -0.44
C TRP A 172 4.71 -17.54 -0.48
N LEU A 173 4.04 -18.22 -1.41
CA LEU A 173 4.07 -19.67 -1.56
C LEU A 173 5.14 -20.05 -2.57
N PRO A 174 6.02 -21.05 -2.30
CA PRO A 174 6.93 -21.55 -3.31
C PRO A 174 6.21 -21.88 -4.60
N ALA A 175 6.75 -21.47 -5.74
CA ALA A 175 6.10 -21.63 -7.06
C ALA A 175 5.79 -23.09 -7.39
N GLU A 176 6.68 -24.01 -6.96
CA GLU A 176 6.44 -25.44 -7.07
C GLU A 176 5.27 -25.87 -6.19
N GLY A 177 4.25 -26.49 -6.78
CA GLY A 177 3.03 -26.93 -6.09
C GLY A 177 2.11 -25.78 -5.62
N ALA A 178 2.35 -24.54 -6.02
CA ALA A 178 1.54 -23.40 -5.59
C ALA A 178 0.08 -23.49 -6.05
N GLY A 179 -0.20 -24.11 -7.20
CA GLY A 179 -1.56 -24.23 -7.74
C GLY A 179 -2.53 -24.92 -6.79
N ASP A 180 -2.14 -26.08 -6.27
CA ASP A 180 -2.97 -26.85 -5.33
C ASP A 180 -3.12 -26.13 -3.98
N ARG A 181 -2.05 -25.49 -3.50
CA ARG A 181 -2.08 -24.69 -2.28
C ARG A 181 -3.00 -23.47 -2.40
N LEU A 182 -2.93 -22.75 -3.52
CA LEU A 182 -3.82 -21.61 -3.78
C LEU A 182 -5.28 -22.06 -3.86
N LYS A 183 -5.55 -23.16 -4.55
CA LYS A 183 -6.90 -23.72 -4.62
C LYS A 183 -7.41 -24.13 -3.23
N GLY A 184 -6.62 -24.84 -2.44
CA GLY A 184 -6.98 -25.19 -1.08
C GLY A 184 -7.23 -23.96 -0.18
N LEU A 185 -6.49 -22.88 -0.38
CA LEU A 185 -6.68 -21.61 0.32
C LEU A 185 -7.99 -20.95 -0.12
N GLU A 186 -8.26 -20.90 -1.43
CA GLU A 186 -9.49 -20.37 -2.00
C GLU A 186 -10.73 -21.12 -1.49
N ASP A 187 -10.69 -22.46 -1.49
CA ASP A 187 -11.77 -23.30 -0.95
C ASP A 187 -12.05 -23.00 0.53
N ARG A 188 -11.03 -22.76 1.34
CA ARG A 188 -11.17 -22.35 2.75
C ARG A 188 -11.79 -20.96 2.90
N VAL A 189 -11.42 -20.01 2.03
CA VAL A 189 -12.03 -18.67 2.01
C VAL A 189 -13.52 -18.78 1.68
N LEU A 190 -13.84 -19.50 0.60
CA LEU A 190 -15.23 -19.67 0.14
C LEU A 190 -16.10 -20.41 1.16
N SER A 191 -15.57 -21.44 1.83
CA SER A 191 -16.29 -22.20 2.88
C SER A 191 -16.66 -21.37 4.12
N ARG A 192 -15.95 -20.24 4.33
CA ARG A 192 -16.26 -19.26 5.39
C ARG A 192 -17.12 -18.09 4.91
N GLY A 193 -17.71 -18.20 3.71
CA GLY A 193 -18.50 -17.13 3.10
C GLY A 193 -17.68 -15.98 2.54
N GLY A 194 -16.37 -16.16 2.45
CA GLY A 194 -15.46 -15.19 1.83
C GLY A 194 -15.54 -15.19 0.31
N GLN A 195 -14.79 -14.31 -0.32
CA GLN A 195 -14.82 -14.12 -1.77
C GLN A 195 -13.41 -14.01 -2.35
N ARG A 196 -13.26 -14.39 -3.62
CA ARG A 196 -12.08 -14.05 -4.40
C ARG A 196 -12.26 -12.66 -5.00
N LEU A 197 -11.27 -11.79 -4.79
CA LEU A 197 -11.19 -10.47 -5.40
C LEU A 197 -10.35 -10.55 -6.67
N ASP A 198 -10.84 -9.94 -7.72
CA ASP A 198 -10.02 -9.50 -8.85
C ASP A 198 -9.38 -8.13 -8.55
N ASP A 199 -8.67 -7.58 -9.52
CA ASP A 199 -8.00 -6.28 -9.36
C ASP A 199 -8.99 -5.16 -9.04
N THR A 200 -10.18 -5.18 -9.64
CA THR A 200 -11.24 -4.20 -9.38
C THR A 200 -11.76 -4.33 -7.95
N GLY A 201 -12.03 -5.55 -7.49
CA GLY A 201 -12.47 -5.79 -6.12
C GLY A 201 -11.44 -5.36 -5.08
N LEU A 202 -10.15 -5.60 -5.35
CA LEU A 202 -9.08 -5.15 -4.46
C LEU A 202 -8.93 -3.62 -4.48
N GLU A 203 -9.18 -2.99 -5.61
CA GLU A 203 -9.22 -1.53 -5.74
C GLU A 203 -10.35 -0.92 -4.90
N VAL A 204 -11.56 -1.48 -4.98
CA VAL A 204 -12.69 -1.08 -4.13
C VAL A 204 -12.32 -1.24 -2.65
N TYR A 205 -11.78 -2.41 -2.27
CA TYR A 205 -11.40 -2.72 -0.90
C TYR A 205 -10.43 -1.67 -0.32
N ARG A 206 -9.36 -1.31 -1.06
CA ARG A 206 -8.37 -0.33 -0.59
C ARG A 206 -8.93 1.09 -0.49
N VAL A 207 -9.74 1.52 -1.48
CA VAL A 207 -10.30 2.88 -1.52
C VAL A 207 -11.29 3.07 -0.36
N GLU A 208 -12.17 2.10 -0.09
CA GLU A 208 -13.08 2.13 1.06
C GLU A 208 -12.33 2.34 2.39
N ARG A 209 -11.14 1.77 2.51
CA ARG A 209 -10.28 1.87 3.70
C ARG A 209 -9.30 3.03 3.68
N GLY A 210 -9.29 3.80 2.60
CA GLY A 210 -8.38 4.93 2.46
C GLY A 210 -6.92 4.55 2.26
N ILE A 211 -6.64 3.33 1.80
CA ILE A 211 -5.28 2.83 1.59
C ILE A 211 -4.72 3.40 0.28
N PRO A 212 -3.70 4.25 0.32
CA PRO A 212 -3.09 4.80 -0.89
C PRO A 212 -2.28 3.75 -1.64
N ALA A 213 -2.22 3.86 -2.96
CA ALA A 213 -1.50 2.93 -3.84
C ALA A 213 -0.53 3.63 -4.80
N VAL A 214 0.47 2.87 -5.25
CA VAL A 214 1.36 3.24 -6.37
C VAL A 214 0.66 2.86 -7.69
N PRO A 215 0.66 3.71 -8.71
CA PRO A 215 1.20 5.07 -8.76
C PRO A 215 0.13 6.14 -8.46
N SER A 216 -1.10 5.75 -8.15
CA SER A 216 -2.24 6.68 -8.05
C SER A 216 -2.01 7.77 -6.99
N GLU A 217 -1.76 7.38 -5.76
CA GLU A 217 -1.51 8.30 -4.65
C GLU A 217 -0.03 8.40 -4.26
N LEU A 218 0.75 7.34 -4.46
CA LEU A 218 2.15 7.27 -4.06
C LEU A 218 3.05 7.36 -5.30
N ASN A 219 3.59 8.55 -5.55
CA ASN A 219 4.44 8.85 -6.71
C ASN A 219 5.34 10.08 -6.46
N GLU A 220 6.14 10.45 -7.46
CA GLU A 220 7.10 11.56 -7.39
C GLU A 220 6.48 12.97 -7.18
N SER A 221 5.16 13.09 -7.20
CA SER A 221 4.47 14.34 -6.91
C SER A 221 4.22 14.56 -5.41
N HIS A 222 4.40 13.52 -4.58
CA HIS A 222 3.91 13.53 -3.20
C HIS A 222 5.03 13.28 -2.17
N PHE A 223 4.85 13.86 -0.97
CA PHE A 223 5.62 13.54 0.23
C PHE A 223 4.92 12.44 1.04
N PRO A 224 5.64 11.61 1.81
CA PRO A 224 5.01 10.63 2.71
C PRO A 224 3.96 11.22 3.66
N ALA A 225 4.22 12.41 4.20
CA ALA A 225 3.31 13.09 5.12
C ALA A 225 2.03 13.60 4.44
N GLU A 226 2.06 13.94 3.15
CA GLU A 226 0.86 14.32 2.39
C GLU A 226 -0.10 13.13 2.24
N ALA A 227 0.44 11.91 2.15
CA ALA A 227 -0.32 10.66 2.09
C ALA A 227 -0.75 10.13 3.46
N GLY A 228 -0.38 10.81 4.58
CA GLY A 228 -0.68 10.37 5.93
C GLY A 228 0.15 9.16 6.40
N LEU A 229 1.24 8.83 5.72
CA LEU A 229 2.05 7.64 5.97
C LEU A 229 3.37 7.91 6.69
N ASP A 230 3.62 9.14 7.10
CA ASP A 230 4.90 9.50 7.72
C ASP A 230 5.12 8.81 9.08
N THR A 231 4.08 8.54 9.85
CA THR A 231 4.20 7.82 11.14
C THR A 231 4.50 6.33 10.97
N LEU A 232 3.97 5.71 9.93
CA LEU A 232 4.18 4.29 9.64
C LEU A 232 5.51 4.05 8.91
N ALA A 233 5.80 4.88 7.90
CA ALA A 233 6.82 4.59 6.90
C ALA A 233 8.14 5.35 7.11
N VAL A 234 8.20 6.34 8.03
CA VAL A 234 9.37 7.20 8.23
C VAL A 234 9.89 7.10 9.65
N SER A 235 11.15 6.76 9.80
CA SER A 235 11.86 6.88 11.07
C SER A 235 12.56 8.24 11.16
N TYR A 236 12.22 9.01 12.20
CA TYR A 236 12.84 10.31 12.46
C TYR A 236 14.06 10.22 13.41
N ASN A 237 14.32 9.03 13.97
CA ASN A 237 15.36 8.77 14.97
C ASN A 237 16.52 7.92 14.43
N LYS A 238 16.62 7.74 13.12
CA LYS A 238 17.68 6.98 12.46
C LYS A 238 18.77 7.87 11.86
N GLY A 239 19.87 7.26 11.43
CA GLY A 239 20.94 7.93 10.69
C GLY A 239 20.50 8.45 9.32
N CYS A 240 21.44 9.10 8.61
CA CYS A 240 21.15 9.74 7.33
C CYS A 240 20.62 8.77 6.26
N TYR A 241 19.67 9.25 5.46
CA TYR A 241 19.13 8.57 4.28
C TYR A 241 18.79 9.57 3.18
N VAL A 242 18.60 9.09 1.96
CA VAL A 242 18.26 9.93 0.81
C VAL A 242 16.92 10.63 1.05
N GLY A 243 16.91 11.98 0.93
CA GLY A 243 15.69 12.79 1.12
C GLY A 243 15.36 13.14 2.57
N GLN A 244 16.20 12.82 3.55
CA GLN A 244 15.93 13.07 4.97
C GLN A 244 15.68 14.54 5.30
N GLU A 245 16.51 15.46 4.76
CA GLU A 245 16.43 16.87 5.12
C GLU A 245 15.04 17.49 4.82
N PRO A 246 14.48 17.38 3.60
CA PRO A 246 13.15 17.90 3.33
C PRO A 246 12.04 17.19 4.12
N VAL A 247 12.16 15.88 4.40
CA VAL A 247 11.20 15.13 5.25
C VAL A 247 11.20 15.69 6.66
N THR A 248 12.38 15.84 7.28
CA THR A 248 12.53 16.36 8.64
C THR A 248 12.05 17.82 8.75
N ARG A 249 12.39 18.64 7.76
CA ARG A 249 11.94 20.02 7.70
C ARG A 249 10.42 20.12 7.60
N LEU A 250 9.77 19.27 6.77
CA LEU A 250 8.31 19.25 6.67
C LEU A 250 7.66 18.85 8.00
N LYS A 251 8.21 17.85 8.70
CA LYS A 251 7.70 17.37 9.99
C LYS A 251 7.77 18.41 11.10
N PHE A 252 8.88 19.11 11.26
CA PHE A 252 9.14 19.94 12.42
C PHE A 252 8.93 21.43 12.19
N GLN A 253 8.98 21.91 10.97
CA GLN A 253 8.93 23.35 10.61
C GLN A 253 7.89 23.64 9.54
N GLY A 254 7.36 22.62 8.90
CA GLY A 254 6.46 22.78 7.75
C GLY A 254 4.99 22.66 8.14
N GLN A 255 4.20 23.05 7.19
CA GLN A 255 2.77 22.77 7.17
C GLN A 255 2.44 22.14 5.82
N LEU A 256 1.59 21.10 5.84
CA LEU A 256 1.16 20.47 4.61
C LEU A 256 0.40 21.48 3.74
N SER A 257 0.76 21.57 2.47
CA SER A 257 0.02 22.34 1.48
C SER A 257 -1.21 21.60 0.96
N ARG A 258 -1.19 20.28 1.04
CA ARG A 258 -2.27 19.37 0.67
C ARG A 258 -2.19 18.10 1.52
N LYS A 259 -3.29 17.36 1.63
CA LYS A 259 -3.36 16.04 2.27
C LYS A 259 -4.26 15.10 1.48
N LEU A 260 -4.01 13.81 1.59
CA LEU A 260 -4.89 12.76 1.11
C LEU A 260 -6.15 12.70 1.99
N VAL A 261 -7.30 12.71 1.35
CA VAL A 261 -8.62 12.64 1.99
C VAL A 261 -9.52 11.66 1.24
N GLY A 262 -10.56 11.20 1.89
CA GLY A 262 -11.68 10.55 1.25
C GLY A 262 -12.59 11.56 0.56
N ILE A 263 -13.26 11.12 -0.47
CA ILE A 263 -14.33 11.88 -1.12
C ILE A 263 -15.53 11.00 -1.40
N ARG A 264 -16.71 11.61 -1.45
CA ARG A 264 -17.97 11.00 -1.86
C ARG A 264 -18.55 11.81 -3.01
N LEU A 265 -18.92 11.13 -4.08
CA LEU A 265 -19.63 11.77 -5.20
C LEU A 265 -21.10 11.94 -4.82
N ASP A 266 -21.63 13.13 -5.01
CA ASP A 266 -23.05 13.43 -4.84
C ASP A 266 -23.81 13.01 -6.11
N GLY A 267 -24.58 11.93 -6.00
CA GLY A 267 -25.37 11.36 -7.09
C GLY A 267 -24.69 10.26 -7.91
N PRO A 268 -25.35 9.78 -8.96
CA PRO A 268 -24.81 8.74 -9.82
C PRO A 268 -23.71 9.30 -10.73
N PHE A 269 -22.80 8.43 -11.16
CA PHE A 269 -21.84 8.78 -12.19
C PHE A 269 -22.52 9.22 -13.48
N VAL A 270 -22.10 10.36 -14.01
CA VAL A 270 -22.65 10.92 -15.25
C VAL A 270 -21.86 10.47 -16.49
N SER A 271 -20.59 10.05 -16.32
CA SER A 271 -19.70 9.65 -17.42
C SER A 271 -18.49 8.84 -16.95
N GLU A 272 -17.75 8.23 -17.88
CA GLU A 272 -16.44 7.65 -17.60
C GLU A 272 -15.47 8.71 -17.06
N VAL A 273 -14.89 8.44 -15.90
CA VAL A 273 -13.95 9.36 -15.24
C VAL A 273 -12.51 8.99 -15.60
N THR A 274 -11.82 9.89 -16.29
CA THR A 274 -10.36 9.78 -16.48
C THR A 274 -9.65 10.31 -15.25
N LEU A 275 -8.77 9.51 -14.67
CA LEU A 275 -7.94 9.86 -13.51
C LEU A 275 -6.47 10.03 -13.91
N PRO A 276 -5.70 10.92 -13.25
CA PRO A 276 -6.14 11.85 -12.22
C PRO A 276 -6.98 13.00 -12.78
N ARG A 277 -7.89 13.57 -11.96
CA ARG A 277 -8.78 14.67 -12.35
C ARG A 277 -8.65 15.87 -11.42
N HIS A 278 -8.57 17.06 -11.98
CA HIS A 278 -8.55 18.30 -11.19
C HIS A 278 -9.89 18.57 -10.51
N LEU A 279 -9.82 19.01 -9.27
CA LEU A 279 -10.95 19.44 -8.48
C LEU A 279 -10.85 20.94 -8.19
N LEU A 280 -11.97 21.63 -8.29
CA LEU A 280 -12.14 23.05 -8.07
C LEU A 280 -13.04 23.26 -6.84
N ALA A 281 -12.85 24.36 -6.14
CA ALA A 281 -13.79 24.81 -5.12
C ALA A 281 -15.09 25.30 -5.77
N SER A 282 -16.24 24.87 -5.25
CA SER A 282 -17.54 25.18 -5.85
C SER A 282 -17.95 26.65 -5.77
N ASN A 283 -17.37 27.42 -4.84
CA ASN A 283 -17.71 28.80 -4.58
C ASN A 283 -17.01 29.81 -5.52
N ASP A 284 -15.78 29.56 -5.91
CA ASP A 284 -14.95 30.51 -6.67
C ASP A 284 -14.17 29.88 -7.86
N ASN A 285 -14.35 28.58 -8.10
CA ASN A 285 -13.65 27.79 -9.12
C ASN A 285 -12.11 27.82 -9.01
N THR A 286 -11.57 28.08 -7.82
CA THR A 286 -10.14 27.97 -7.59
C THR A 286 -9.73 26.49 -7.52
N GLU A 287 -8.49 26.19 -7.91
CA GLU A 287 -7.94 24.84 -7.86
C GLU A 287 -7.84 24.34 -6.41
N ALA A 288 -8.66 23.36 -6.05
CA ALA A 288 -8.79 22.82 -4.69
C ALA A 288 -8.08 21.46 -4.49
N GLY A 289 -7.84 20.70 -5.56
CA GLY A 289 -7.21 19.41 -5.40
C GLY A 289 -7.14 18.56 -6.66
N THR A 290 -6.85 17.27 -6.45
CA THR A 290 -6.77 16.27 -7.52
C THR A 290 -7.37 14.96 -7.04
N LEU A 291 -8.37 14.47 -7.74
CA LEU A 291 -8.96 13.14 -7.59
C LEU A 291 -7.99 12.11 -8.17
N THR A 292 -7.63 11.11 -7.38
CA THR A 292 -6.62 10.10 -7.76
C THR A 292 -7.20 8.71 -7.93
N SER A 293 -8.23 8.38 -7.16
CA SER A 293 -8.96 7.11 -7.25
C SER A 293 -10.45 7.34 -7.07
N LEU A 294 -11.27 6.53 -7.76
CA LEU A 294 -12.72 6.61 -7.69
C LEU A 294 -13.32 5.23 -8.00
N VAL A 295 -14.19 4.73 -7.13
CA VAL A 295 -14.83 3.42 -7.24
C VAL A 295 -16.30 3.49 -6.87
N SER A 296 -17.09 2.52 -7.33
CA SER A 296 -18.46 2.31 -6.84
C SER A 296 -18.43 1.37 -5.64
N SER A 297 -18.92 1.82 -4.50
CA SER A 297 -18.98 1.03 -3.27
C SER A 297 -20.41 0.84 -2.79
N VAL A 298 -20.84 -0.41 -2.69
CA VAL A 298 -22.14 -0.76 -2.09
C VAL A 298 -22.10 -0.50 -0.57
N VAL A 299 -20.99 -0.79 0.06
CA VAL A 299 -20.79 -0.61 1.52
C VAL A 299 -20.87 0.87 1.91
N CYS A 300 -20.30 1.75 1.08
CA CYS A 300 -20.34 3.19 1.30
C CYS A 300 -21.61 3.86 0.75
N GLY A 301 -22.50 3.11 0.10
CA GLY A 301 -23.76 3.61 -0.44
C GLY A 301 -23.65 4.38 -1.74
N GLY A 302 -22.53 4.31 -2.46
CA GLY A 302 -22.33 5.01 -3.74
C GLY A 302 -20.86 5.16 -4.13
N PRO A 303 -20.59 6.06 -5.09
CA PRO A 303 -19.23 6.30 -5.54
C PRO A 303 -18.39 7.01 -4.48
N VAL A 304 -17.20 6.45 -4.19
CA VAL A 304 -16.23 7.00 -3.24
C VAL A 304 -14.84 6.98 -3.83
N GLY A 305 -13.97 7.85 -3.34
CA GLY A 305 -12.63 7.98 -3.90
C GLY A 305 -11.61 8.56 -2.95
N LEU A 306 -10.39 8.68 -3.46
CA LEU A 306 -9.26 9.33 -2.80
C LEU A 306 -8.85 10.57 -3.59
N ALA A 307 -8.52 11.64 -2.87
CA ALA A 307 -8.07 12.87 -3.49
C ALA A 307 -7.00 13.56 -2.63
N TYR A 308 -6.04 14.19 -3.28
CA TYR A 308 -5.19 15.20 -2.63
C TYR A 308 -5.89 16.54 -2.66
N VAL A 309 -6.26 17.04 -1.49
CA VAL A 309 -6.96 18.32 -1.36
C VAL A 309 -6.03 19.36 -0.73
N LYS A 310 -6.02 20.58 -1.28
CA LYS A 310 -5.22 21.70 -0.82
C LYS A 310 -5.71 22.23 0.54
N ARG A 311 -4.79 22.82 1.29
CA ARG A 311 -5.11 23.50 2.53
C ARG A 311 -6.19 24.56 2.32
N GLY A 312 -7.14 24.63 3.27
CA GLY A 312 -8.29 25.52 3.21
C GLY A 312 -9.53 24.89 2.61
N HIS A 313 -9.41 23.75 1.93
CA HIS A 313 -10.55 23.07 1.33
C HIS A 313 -10.90 21.72 1.99
N TRP A 314 -9.95 21.07 2.69
CA TRP A 314 -10.23 19.76 3.29
C TRP A 314 -11.10 19.80 4.57
N ASP A 315 -11.22 20.96 5.21
CA ASP A 315 -12.01 21.16 6.43
C ASP A 315 -13.08 22.26 6.25
N SER A 316 -13.31 22.73 5.01
CA SER A 316 -14.23 23.84 4.73
C SER A 316 -15.71 23.45 4.82
N GLY A 317 -16.02 22.16 4.65
CA GLY A 317 -17.40 21.70 4.49
C GLY A 317 -18.02 22.06 3.13
N GLU A 318 -17.29 22.76 2.26
CA GLU A 318 -17.74 23.09 0.92
C GLU A 318 -17.44 21.96 -0.06
N PRO A 319 -18.37 21.62 -0.96
CA PRO A 319 -18.15 20.60 -1.95
C PRO A 319 -17.12 21.05 -2.99
N LEU A 320 -16.40 20.08 -3.54
CA LEU A 320 -15.53 20.27 -4.68
C LEU A 320 -16.28 19.91 -5.97
N ILE A 321 -15.87 20.47 -7.09
CA ILE A 321 -16.44 20.15 -8.41
C ILE A 321 -15.33 19.79 -9.39
N ASP A 322 -15.63 18.96 -10.37
CA ASP A 322 -14.77 18.75 -11.52
C ASP A 322 -15.22 19.57 -12.75
N GLY A 323 -14.45 19.49 -13.84
CA GLY A 323 -14.77 20.21 -15.07
C GLY A 323 -16.07 19.75 -15.79
N GLU A 324 -16.71 18.67 -15.34
CA GLU A 324 -17.96 18.13 -15.87
C GLU A 324 -19.15 18.47 -14.96
N GLY A 325 -18.92 19.15 -13.82
CA GLY A 325 -19.94 19.55 -12.88
C GLY A 325 -20.33 18.49 -11.84
N ASN A 326 -19.59 17.36 -11.78
CA ASN A 326 -19.78 16.43 -10.68
C ASN A 326 -19.38 17.08 -9.36
N ARG A 327 -20.18 16.84 -8.31
CA ARG A 327 -19.94 17.38 -6.96
C ARG A 327 -19.38 16.31 -6.04
N PHE A 328 -18.37 16.68 -5.27
CA PHE A 328 -17.69 15.79 -4.36
C PHE A 328 -17.65 16.40 -2.96
N GLU A 329 -18.06 15.61 -1.97
CA GLU A 329 -17.92 15.97 -0.56
C GLU A 329 -16.61 15.40 -0.01
N VAL A 330 -15.86 16.22 0.72
CA VAL A 330 -14.65 15.76 1.42
C VAL A 330 -15.07 14.96 2.65
N SER A 331 -14.44 13.81 2.84
CA SER A 331 -14.68 12.90 3.96
C SER A 331 -13.37 12.54 4.65
N GLU A 332 -13.46 12.25 5.94
CA GLU A 332 -12.34 11.61 6.65
C GLU A 332 -12.13 10.17 6.18
N LEU A 333 -10.90 9.69 6.31
CA LEU A 333 -10.55 8.30 6.09
C LEU A 333 -10.60 7.51 7.41
N PRO A 334 -11.01 6.23 7.39
CA PRO A 334 -11.53 5.46 6.25
C PRO A 334 -12.93 5.92 5.81
N LEU A 335 -13.31 5.56 4.57
CA LEU A 335 -14.62 5.89 3.99
C LEU A 335 -15.74 4.96 4.46
N LEU A 336 -15.39 3.84 5.08
CA LEU A 336 -16.37 2.90 5.65
C LEU A 336 -17.30 3.61 6.65
N PRO A 337 -18.59 3.25 6.70
CA PRO A 337 -19.49 3.77 7.73
C PRO A 337 -18.95 3.47 9.12
N ARG A 338 -18.95 4.46 10.01
CA ARG A 338 -18.64 4.25 11.45
C ARG A 338 -19.80 3.48 12.08
N GLU A 339 -19.50 2.49 12.96
CA GLU A 339 -20.50 1.79 13.77
C GLU A 339 -21.13 2.72 14.81
#